data_2ebb42e786d002466113a4b6c45f09c8
#
_entry.id   2ebb42e786d002466113a4b6c45f09c8
#
_cell.length_a   1.000
_cell.length_b   1.000
_cell.length_c   1.000
_cell.angle_alpha   90.00
_cell.angle_beta   90.00
_cell.angle_gamma   90.00
#
_symmetry.space_group_name_H-M   'P 1'
#
loop_
_entity.id
_entity.type
_entity.pdbx_description
1 polymer ?
#
loop_
_entity_poly.entity_id
_entity_poly.type
_entity_poly.pdbx_seq_one_letter_code
_entity_poly.pdbx_strand_id
1 'polypeptide(L)'
;MIHLSIDLETYSDVNLKKAGLYRYVQSPAFEILLFAYSFDGAPTQVIDMAQGEEIPMEVIHALTDPQCLKHAYNAAFEWYCLSKYMGAQLPPARLSLIHISE
;
A
#
# COMPACT_ATOMS: atom_id res chain seq x y z
N MET A 1 6.99 -8.46 -17.94
CA MET A 1 6.24 -7.53 -17.04
C MET A 1 6.45 -7.98 -15.61
N ILE A 2 6.75 -7.04 -14.72
CA ILE A 2 6.96 -7.33 -13.31
C ILE A 2 5.62 -7.27 -12.58
N HIS A 3 5.36 -8.24 -11.72
CA HIS A 3 4.18 -8.29 -10.87
C HIS A 3 4.60 -8.07 -9.42
N LEU A 4 3.95 -7.12 -8.76
CA LEU A 4 4.16 -6.84 -7.34
C LEU A 4 2.86 -7.05 -6.60
N SER A 5 2.84 -8.02 -5.68
CA SER A 5 1.70 -8.27 -4.81
C SER A 5 1.95 -7.58 -3.47
N ILE A 6 0.95 -6.87 -2.95
CA ILE A 6 1.08 -6.13 -1.70
C ILE A 6 -0.09 -6.39 -0.77
N ASP A 7 0.16 -6.29 0.53
CA ASP A 7 -0.85 -6.38 1.57
C ASP A 7 -0.41 -5.52 2.75
N LEU A 8 -1.36 -4.87 3.40
CA LEU A 8 -1.08 -3.96 4.51
C LEU A 8 -1.88 -4.32 5.75
N GLU A 9 -1.27 -4.10 6.91
CA GLU A 9 -1.99 -4.01 8.17
C GLU A 9 -1.79 -2.61 8.73
N THR A 10 -2.88 -1.97 9.17
CA THR A 10 -2.89 -0.57 9.55
C THR A 10 -3.64 -0.36 10.85
N TYR A 11 -3.45 0.83 11.44
CA TYR A 11 -4.22 1.31 12.57
C TYR A 11 -4.70 2.73 12.32
N SER A 12 -5.88 3.05 12.81
CA SER A 12 -6.38 4.42 12.90
C SER A 12 -7.42 4.48 14.02
N ASP A 13 -7.53 5.63 14.66
CA ASP A 13 -8.56 5.87 15.68
C ASP A 13 -9.93 6.18 15.07
N VAL A 14 -10.02 6.25 13.74
CA VAL A 14 -11.25 6.53 13.00
C VAL A 14 -11.93 5.22 12.64
N ASN A 15 -13.25 5.15 12.81
CA ASN A 15 -14.03 3.98 12.42
C ASN A 15 -14.22 3.98 10.90
N LEU A 16 -13.59 3.00 10.24
CA LEU A 16 -13.58 2.90 8.79
C LEU A 16 -14.98 2.79 8.19
N LYS A 17 -15.85 2.00 8.80
CA LYS A 17 -17.21 1.78 8.30
C LYS A 17 -18.08 3.02 8.41
N LYS A 18 -17.90 3.82 9.47
CA LYS A 18 -18.72 5.02 9.72
C LYS A 18 -18.20 6.26 9.00
N ALA A 19 -16.88 6.46 9.01
CA ALA A 19 -16.29 7.70 8.52
C ALA A 19 -15.75 7.59 7.09
N GLY A 20 -15.50 6.36 6.60
CA GLY A 20 -14.96 6.14 5.28
C GLY A 20 -13.45 6.11 5.24
N LEU A 21 -12.92 5.63 4.12
CA LEU A 21 -11.50 5.39 3.92
C LEU A 21 -10.66 6.66 4.01
N TYR A 22 -11.12 7.74 3.38
CA TYR A 22 -10.37 8.99 3.36
C TYR A 22 -10.08 9.49 4.77
N ARG A 23 -11.12 9.56 5.63
CA ARG A 23 -10.94 10.03 7.00
C ARG A 23 -10.11 9.09 7.84
N TYR A 24 -10.25 7.79 7.61
CA TYR A 24 -9.45 6.77 8.28
C TYR A 24 -7.96 7.02 8.06
N VAL A 25 -7.56 7.23 6.82
CA VAL A 25 -6.15 7.43 6.45
C VAL A 25 -5.65 8.82 6.84
N GLN A 26 -6.53 9.84 6.83
CA GLN A 26 -6.12 11.22 7.14
C GLN A 26 -5.97 11.48 8.63
N SER A 27 -6.40 10.57 9.49
CA SER A 27 -6.25 10.74 10.94
C SER A 27 -4.77 10.90 11.33
N PRO A 28 -4.44 11.81 12.27
CA PRO A 28 -3.07 11.89 12.80
C PRO A 28 -2.61 10.60 13.47
N ALA A 29 -3.54 9.74 13.91
CA ALA A 29 -3.21 8.47 14.54
C ALA A 29 -3.06 7.32 13.54
N PHE A 30 -3.31 7.58 12.26
CA PHE A 30 -3.16 6.55 11.23
C PHE A 30 -1.70 6.11 11.10
N GLU A 31 -1.48 4.81 11.05
CA GLU A 31 -0.16 4.27 10.73
C GLU A 31 -0.28 2.93 10.01
N ILE A 32 0.72 2.64 9.18
CA ILE A 32 0.89 1.31 8.58
C ILE A 32 1.74 0.51 9.56
N LEU A 33 1.20 -0.62 10.02
CA LEU A 33 1.89 -1.49 10.98
C LEU A 33 2.78 -2.49 10.29
N LEU A 34 2.27 -3.16 9.25
CA LEU A 34 3.00 -4.15 8.47
C LEU A 34 2.77 -3.91 6.99
N PHE A 35 3.81 -4.09 6.20
CA PHE A 35 3.74 -4.07 4.74
C PHE A 35 4.32 -5.38 4.23
N ALA A 36 3.47 -6.18 3.57
CA ALA A 36 3.90 -7.43 2.96
C ALA A 36 3.95 -7.27 1.45
N TYR A 37 4.97 -7.85 0.81
CA TYR A 37 5.08 -7.77 -0.63
C TYR A 37 5.76 -9.01 -1.21
N SER A 38 5.51 -9.24 -2.49
CA SER A 38 6.13 -10.33 -3.24
C SER A 38 6.28 -9.91 -4.70
N PHE A 39 7.47 -10.09 -5.25
CA PHE A 39 7.73 -9.86 -6.68
C PHE A 39 7.61 -11.20 -7.44
N ASP A 40 6.79 -11.23 -8.48
CA ASP A 40 6.69 -12.34 -9.44
C ASP A 40 6.56 -13.71 -8.79
N GLY A 41 5.80 -13.80 -7.70
CA GLY A 41 5.58 -15.07 -7.02
C GLY A 41 6.72 -15.53 -6.13
N ALA A 42 7.72 -14.69 -5.88
CA ALA A 42 8.78 -14.98 -4.92
C ALA A 42 8.22 -15.07 -3.50
N PRO A 43 8.98 -15.61 -2.54
CA PRO A 43 8.50 -15.64 -1.14
C PRO A 43 8.12 -14.26 -0.62
N THR A 44 7.02 -14.20 0.12
CA THR A 44 6.53 -12.95 0.69
C THR A 44 7.52 -12.39 1.71
N GLN A 45 7.83 -11.10 1.56
CA GLN A 45 8.64 -10.36 2.54
C GLN A 45 7.70 -9.51 3.38
N VAL A 46 8.01 -9.36 4.65
CA VAL A 46 7.21 -8.54 5.57
C VAL A 46 8.10 -7.48 6.18
N ILE A 47 7.65 -6.23 6.07
CA ILE A 47 8.33 -5.07 6.65
C ILE A 47 7.56 -4.66 7.90
N ASP A 48 8.22 -4.68 9.05
CA ASP A 48 7.59 -4.31 10.32
C ASP A 48 7.73 -2.81 10.56
N MET A 49 6.79 -2.06 10.02
CA MET A 49 6.85 -0.60 10.05
C MET A 49 6.58 -0.05 11.44
N ALA A 50 5.86 -0.79 12.26
CA ALA A 50 5.63 -0.39 13.65
C ALA A 50 6.93 -0.41 14.47
N GLN A 51 7.92 -1.22 14.04
CA GLN A 51 9.24 -1.29 14.67
C GLN A 51 10.26 -0.36 14.02
N GLY A 52 9.85 0.48 13.08
CA GLY A 52 10.72 1.44 12.43
C GLY A 52 11.37 0.97 11.14
N GLU A 53 11.03 -0.22 10.66
CA GLU A 53 11.50 -0.67 9.35
C GLU A 53 10.85 0.16 8.24
N GLU A 54 11.56 0.32 7.14
CA GLU A 54 11.09 1.12 6.02
C GLU A 54 10.90 0.25 4.78
N ILE A 55 9.97 0.68 3.91
CA ILE A 55 9.76 0.00 2.63
C ILE A 55 11.02 0.15 1.77
N PRO A 56 11.59 -0.95 1.25
CA PRO A 56 12.79 -0.88 0.43
C PRO A 56 12.59 0.00 -0.81
N MET A 57 13.66 0.67 -1.24
CA MET A 57 13.59 1.58 -2.38
C MET A 57 13.16 0.87 -3.67
N GLU A 58 13.56 -0.38 -3.86
CA GLU A 58 13.13 -1.15 -5.03
C GLU A 58 11.61 -1.33 -5.09
N VAL A 59 10.96 -1.46 -3.93
CA VAL A 59 9.51 -1.56 -3.84
C VAL A 59 8.87 -0.21 -4.14
N ILE A 60 9.42 0.87 -3.60
CA ILE A 60 8.95 2.23 -3.88
C ILE A 60 9.01 2.49 -5.40
N HIS A 61 10.12 2.14 -6.05
CA HIS A 61 10.25 2.30 -7.50
C HIS A 61 9.20 1.49 -8.24
N ALA A 62 8.95 0.26 -7.82
CA ALA A 62 7.94 -0.60 -8.46
C ALA A 62 6.53 -0.03 -8.29
N LEU A 63 6.22 0.54 -7.12
CA LEU A 63 4.91 1.15 -6.86
C LEU A 63 4.63 2.32 -7.79
N THR A 64 5.66 3.04 -8.21
CA THR A 64 5.52 4.20 -9.09
C THR A 64 5.84 3.89 -10.56
N ASP A 65 6.23 2.67 -10.88
CA ASP A 65 6.59 2.26 -12.23
C ASP A 65 5.33 1.81 -12.99
N PRO A 66 4.96 2.48 -14.10
CA PRO A 66 3.79 2.08 -14.88
C PRO A 66 3.97 0.72 -15.56
N GLN A 67 5.20 0.21 -15.68
CA GLN A 67 5.46 -1.12 -16.26
C GLN A 67 5.27 -2.25 -15.23
N CYS A 68 5.17 -1.91 -13.94
CA CYS A 68 4.95 -2.89 -12.90
C CYS A 68 3.46 -3.05 -12.63
N LEU A 69 2.93 -4.27 -12.76
CA LEU A 69 1.55 -4.58 -12.47
C LEU A 69 1.40 -4.88 -10.98
N LYS A 70 0.56 -4.10 -10.29
CA LYS A 70 0.36 -4.23 -8.85
C LYS A 70 -0.90 -5.02 -8.57
N HIS A 71 -0.81 -5.92 -7.59
CA HIS A 71 -1.92 -6.73 -7.13
C HIS A 71 -2.17 -6.43 -5.65
N ALA A 72 -3.41 -6.07 -5.32
CA ALA A 72 -3.79 -5.77 -3.95
C ALA A 72 -5.18 -6.32 -3.69
N TYR A 73 -5.41 -6.74 -2.45
CA TYR A 73 -6.71 -7.27 -2.05
C TYR A 73 -7.80 -6.20 -2.11
N ASN A 74 -7.45 -4.97 -1.69
CA ASN A 74 -8.34 -3.82 -1.76
C ASN A 74 -7.55 -2.64 -2.32
N ALA A 75 -7.59 -2.47 -3.63
CA ALA A 75 -6.73 -1.51 -4.33
C ALA A 75 -6.91 -0.07 -3.83
N ALA A 76 -8.14 0.35 -3.59
CA ALA A 76 -8.39 1.72 -3.11
C ALA A 76 -7.77 1.93 -1.73
N PHE A 77 -7.90 0.95 -0.85
CA PHE A 77 -7.33 1.04 0.50
C PHE A 77 -5.81 1.15 0.45
N GLU A 78 -5.15 0.25 -0.28
CA GLU A 78 -3.70 0.29 -0.42
C GLU A 78 -3.23 1.60 -1.04
N TRP A 79 -3.95 2.10 -2.05
CA TRP A 79 -3.58 3.34 -2.71
C TRP A 79 -3.58 4.53 -1.75
N TYR A 80 -4.64 4.68 -0.95
CA TYR A 80 -4.72 5.77 0.02
C TYR A 80 -3.64 5.66 1.10
N CYS A 81 -3.42 4.45 1.61
CA CYS A 81 -2.43 4.23 2.67
C CYS A 81 -1.02 4.52 2.18
N LEU A 82 -0.66 4.01 1.01
CA LEU A 82 0.68 4.20 0.45
C LEU A 82 0.90 5.64 0.02
N SER A 83 -0.12 6.32 -0.51
CA SER A 83 -0.01 7.74 -0.84
C SER A 83 0.31 8.56 0.40
N LYS A 84 -0.35 8.27 1.52
CA LYS A 84 -0.07 8.95 2.78
C LYS A 84 1.35 8.68 3.26
N TYR A 85 1.78 7.43 3.21
CA TYR A 85 3.13 7.05 3.63
C TYR A 85 4.20 7.76 2.81
N MET A 86 4.01 7.83 1.50
CA MET A 86 4.98 8.42 0.59
C MET A 86 4.97 9.96 0.61
N GLY A 87 4.02 10.55 1.32
CA GLY A 87 3.91 12.02 1.41
C GLY A 87 3.45 12.70 0.15
N ALA A 88 3.05 11.94 -0.86
CA ALA A 88 2.57 12.47 -2.13
C ALA A 88 1.56 11.50 -2.71
N GLN A 89 0.52 12.05 -3.33
CA GLN A 89 -0.51 11.21 -3.93
C GLN A 89 0.01 10.57 -5.22
N LEU A 90 -0.19 9.26 -5.35
CA LEU A 90 0.18 8.54 -6.56
C LEU A 90 -0.70 9.01 -7.72
N PRO A 91 -0.14 9.13 -8.94
CA PRO A 91 -0.93 9.51 -10.11
C PRO A 91 -2.05 8.50 -10.38
N PRO A 92 -3.27 8.97 -10.77
CA PRO A 92 -4.38 8.06 -11.05
C PRO A 92 -4.07 7.01 -12.12
N ALA A 93 -3.24 7.34 -13.10
CA ALA A 93 -2.86 6.40 -14.15
C ALA A 93 -2.14 5.17 -13.58
N ARG A 94 -1.46 5.33 -12.44
CA ARG A 94 -0.78 4.20 -11.78
C ARG A 94 -1.75 3.35 -10.99
N LEU A 95 -2.81 3.95 -10.48
CA LEU A 95 -3.86 3.23 -9.78
C LEU A 95 -4.56 2.23 -10.72
N SER A 96 -4.71 2.58 -12.00
CA SER A 96 -5.35 1.71 -12.97
C SER A 96 -4.60 0.40 -13.20
N LEU A 97 -3.35 0.31 -12.76
CA LEU A 97 -2.53 -0.90 -12.85
C LEU A 97 -2.63 -1.77 -11.61
N ILE A 98 -3.44 -1.37 -10.62
CA ILE A 98 -3.64 -2.17 -9.41
C ILE A 98 -4.83 -3.08 -9.63
N HIS A 99 -4.62 -4.38 -9.48
CA HIS A 99 -5.65 -5.39 -9.59
C HIS A 99 -6.00 -5.94 -8.23
N ILE A 100 -7.30 -6.14 -7.99
CA ILE A 100 -7.78 -6.78 -6.76
C ILE A 100 -7.60 -8.28 -6.96
N SER A 101 -6.94 -8.92 -5.99
CA SER A 101 -6.78 -10.38 -5.98
C SER A 101 -7.57 -10.96 -4.81
N GLU A 102 -8.13 -12.13 -5.05
CA GLU A 102 -8.89 -12.84 -4.03
C GLU A 102 -8.18 -14.12 -3.60
#